data_d158646e2d3b9449690de4937907820a
#
_entry.id   d158646e2d3b9449690de4937907820a
#
_cell.length_a   1.000
_cell.length_b   1.000
_cell.length_c   1.000
_cell.angle_alpha   90.00
_cell.angle_beta   90.00
_cell.angle_gamma   90.00
#
_symmetry.space_group_name_H-M   'P 1'
#
loop_
_entity.id
_entity.type
_entity.pdbx_description
1 polymer ?
#
loop_
_entity_poly.entity_id
_entity_poly.type
_entity_poly.pdbx_seq_one_letter_code
_entity_poly.pdbx_strand_id
1 'polypeptide(L)'
;MAAYSFLTTWLLECERDRVWAAIHDSEAWPSWWRGVERVVEITPGDEDGIGQVNRYSWRSKLPYELEFEMRTTRVDRPRLLEGRAEGELTGTGRWRLLEQEESDTAVTAVIYEWNVATTRRWMNLLSPLARPVFEWNHDWVMRNGGEGLSRLLGCRLLAAD
;
A
#
# COMPACT_ATOMS: atom_id res chain seq x y z
N MET A 1 -17.53 -10.82 -9.68
CA MET A 1 -16.77 -10.28 -8.54
C MET A 1 -16.80 -8.76 -8.59
N ALA A 2 -16.89 -8.11 -7.45
CA ALA A 2 -16.80 -6.65 -7.39
C ALA A 2 -15.34 -6.22 -7.54
N ALA A 3 -15.10 -5.37 -8.52
CA ALA A 3 -13.78 -4.85 -8.84
C ALA A 3 -13.64 -3.39 -8.37
N TYR A 4 -12.46 -3.06 -7.87
CA TYR A 4 -12.11 -1.73 -7.38
C TYR A 4 -10.80 -1.28 -8.01
N SER A 5 -10.73 -0.01 -8.36
CA SER A 5 -9.53 0.59 -8.91
C SER A 5 -9.26 1.88 -8.11
N PHE A 6 -8.15 1.89 -7.38
CA PHE A 6 -7.77 3.02 -6.53
C PHE A 6 -6.44 3.59 -6.96
N LEU A 7 -6.34 4.90 -6.90
CA LEU A 7 -5.11 5.63 -7.12
C LEU A 7 -4.88 6.54 -5.91
N THR A 8 -3.74 6.39 -5.27
CA THR A 8 -3.36 7.20 -4.11
C THR A 8 -2.04 7.90 -4.39
N THR A 9 -1.95 9.16 -4.02
CA THR A 9 -0.72 9.95 -4.14
C THR A 9 -0.36 10.57 -2.80
N TRP A 10 0.89 10.34 -2.37
CA TRP A 10 1.47 11.04 -1.23
C TRP A 10 2.62 11.91 -1.74
N LEU A 11 2.68 13.15 -1.29
CA LEU A 11 3.82 14.02 -1.52
C LEU A 11 4.56 14.20 -0.20
N LEU A 12 5.81 13.75 -0.15
CA LEU A 12 6.66 13.81 1.02
C LEU A 12 7.89 14.65 0.74
N GLU A 13 8.19 15.59 1.62
CA GLU A 13 9.42 16.39 1.58
C GLU A 13 10.57 15.54 2.14
N CYS A 14 10.98 14.55 1.35
CA CYS A 14 11.88 13.48 1.76
C CYS A 14 12.60 12.90 0.54
N GLU A 15 13.81 12.40 0.76
CA GLU A 15 14.58 11.72 -0.27
C GLU A 15 13.94 10.38 -0.64
N ARG A 16 13.91 10.06 -1.93
CA ARG A 16 13.27 8.86 -2.44
C ARG A 16 13.81 7.57 -1.84
N ASP A 17 15.12 7.48 -1.63
CA ASP A 17 15.73 6.26 -1.09
C ASP A 17 15.22 5.94 0.33
N ARG A 18 14.98 6.96 1.13
CA ARG A 18 14.42 6.79 2.47
C ARG A 18 12.97 6.32 2.41
N VAL A 19 12.19 6.90 1.51
CA VAL A 19 10.79 6.49 1.29
C VAL A 19 10.73 5.07 0.76
N TRP A 20 11.57 4.74 -0.20
CA TRP A 20 11.67 3.38 -0.73
C TRP A 20 11.96 2.35 0.36
N ALA A 21 12.96 2.60 1.19
CA ALA A 21 13.35 1.67 2.26
C ALA A 21 12.17 1.35 3.18
N ALA A 22 11.35 2.35 3.53
CA ALA A 22 10.19 2.14 4.40
C ALA A 22 9.06 1.37 3.70
N ILE A 23 8.80 1.65 2.44
CA ILE A 23 7.74 0.98 1.66
C ILE A 23 8.14 -0.46 1.33
N HIS A 24 9.38 -0.68 0.95
CA HIS A 24 9.90 -2.00 0.59
C HIS A 24 9.91 -2.96 1.80
N ASP A 25 10.19 -2.46 2.99
CA ASP A 25 10.18 -3.25 4.23
C ASP A 25 8.77 -3.36 4.80
N SER A 26 7.92 -4.12 4.13
CA SER A 26 6.51 -4.24 4.49
C SER A 26 6.28 -4.96 5.83
N GLU A 27 7.20 -5.79 6.29
CA GLU A 27 7.09 -6.44 7.59
C GLU A 27 7.12 -5.43 8.75
N ALA A 28 7.72 -4.26 8.53
CA ALA A 28 7.74 -3.19 9.51
C ALA A 28 6.49 -2.28 9.46
N TRP A 29 5.63 -2.41 8.46
CA TRP A 29 4.44 -1.54 8.30
C TRP A 29 3.55 -1.48 9.54
N PRO A 30 3.30 -2.57 10.28
CA PRO A 30 2.48 -2.49 11.49
C PRO A 30 2.99 -1.48 12.53
N SER A 31 4.28 -1.18 12.53
CA SER A 31 4.87 -0.25 13.47
C SER A 31 4.60 1.23 13.17
N TRP A 32 4.23 1.55 11.93
CA TRP A 32 4.02 2.95 11.53
C TRP A 32 2.74 3.21 10.72
N TRP A 33 2.12 2.18 10.15
CA TRP A 33 0.93 2.33 9.33
C TRP A 33 -0.31 1.83 10.07
N ARG A 34 -1.10 2.76 10.57
CA ARG A 34 -2.35 2.42 11.27
C ARG A 34 -3.33 1.75 10.30
N GLY A 35 -3.79 0.57 10.68
CA GLY A 35 -4.65 -0.28 9.85
C GLY A 35 -3.95 -1.55 9.38
N VAL A 36 -2.63 -1.56 9.34
CA VAL A 36 -1.87 -2.79 9.10
C VAL A 36 -1.65 -3.49 10.45
N GLU A 37 -2.34 -4.58 10.68
CA GLU A 37 -2.24 -5.35 11.93
C GLU A 37 -1.01 -6.24 11.95
N ARG A 38 -0.78 -6.93 10.84
CA ARG A 38 0.28 -7.93 10.75
C ARG A 38 0.74 -8.13 9.31
N VAL A 39 2.04 -8.30 9.14
CA VAL A 39 2.65 -8.73 7.89
C VAL A 39 3.60 -9.87 8.20
N VAL A 40 3.39 -11.02 7.55
CA VAL A 40 4.20 -12.23 7.78
C VAL A 40 4.75 -12.71 6.45
N GLU A 41 6.06 -12.95 6.40
CA GLU A 41 6.69 -13.56 5.25
C GLU A 41 6.30 -15.05 5.18
N ILE A 42 5.74 -15.46 4.04
CA ILE A 42 5.35 -16.85 3.77
C ILE A 42 6.43 -17.55 2.94
N THR A 43 6.92 -16.85 1.91
CA THR A 43 7.95 -17.36 1.01
C THR A 43 9.02 -16.29 0.82
N PRO A 44 10.30 -16.59 1.00
CA PRO A 44 11.35 -15.61 0.70
C PRO A 44 11.45 -15.38 -0.80
N GLY A 45 11.85 -14.15 -1.18
CA GLY A 45 12.15 -13.81 -2.56
C GLY A 45 13.62 -14.05 -2.91
N ASP A 46 14.00 -13.66 -4.12
CA ASP A 46 15.38 -13.62 -4.54
C ASP A 46 16.11 -12.40 -3.90
N GLU A 47 17.34 -12.12 -4.37
CA GLU A 47 18.14 -11.01 -3.83
C GLU A 47 17.46 -9.65 -3.94
N ASP A 48 16.63 -9.46 -4.98
CA ASP A 48 15.86 -8.23 -5.20
C ASP A 48 14.48 -8.25 -4.52
N GLY A 49 14.10 -9.39 -3.95
CA GLY A 49 12.80 -9.60 -3.32
C GLY A 49 11.72 -10.10 -4.28
N ILE A 50 12.06 -10.40 -5.53
CA ILE A 50 11.11 -10.95 -6.50
C ILE A 50 10.74 -12.38 -6.10
N GLY A 51 9.42 -12.66 -6.12
CA GLY A 51 8.88 -13.94 -5.69
C GLY A 51 8.59 -14.03 -4.20
N GLN A 52 8.94 -13.02 -3.42
CA GLN A 52 8.56 -12.94 -2.00
C GLN A 52 7.05 -12.92 -1.86
N VAL A 53 6.53 -13.73 -0.96
CA VAL A 53 5.10 -13.75 -0.62
C VAL A 53 4.94 -13.35 0.83
N ASN A 54 4.22 -12.27 1.07
CA ASN A 54 3.86 -11.82 2.40
C ASN A 54 2.35 -11.90 2.58
N ARG A 55 1.91 -12.29 3.77
CA ARG A 55 0.51 -12.26 4.17
C ARG A 55 0.25 -11.00 4.96
N TYR A 56 -0.76 -10.24 4.54
CA TYR A 56 -1.16 -8.99 5.16
C TYR A 56 -2.49 -9.16 5.85
N SER A 57 -2.58 -8.66 7.08
CA SER A 57 -3.83 -8.57 7.83
C SER A 57 -4.11 -7.11 8.09
N TRP A 58 -5.25 -6.62 7.58
CA TRP A 58 -5.68 -5.24 7.68
C TRP A 58 -6.92 -5.13 8.54
N ARG A 59 -6.89 -4.20 9.47
CA ARG A 59 -8.06 -3.82 10.26
C ARG A 59 -8.20 -2.30 10.25
N SER A 60 -9.34 -1.85 9.80
CA SER A 60 -9.65 -0.43 9.69
C SER A 60 -10.82 -0.05 10.58
N LYS A 61 -11.58 0.98 10.23
CA LYS A 61 -12.80 1.36 10.94
C LYS A 61 -13.98 0.43 10.67
N LEU A 62 -13.88 -0.43 9.67
CA LEU A 62 -14.92 -1.42 9.39
C LEU A 62 -14.83 -2.61 10.36
N PRO A 63 -15.96 -3.27 10.68
CA PRO A 63 -16.00 -4.30 11.71
C PRO A 63 -15.54 -5.68 11.22
N TYR A 64 -14.54 -5.71 10.34
CA TYR A 64 -13.95 -6.96 9.86
C TYR A 64 -12.46 -6.79 9.57
N GLU A 65 -11.75 -7.90 9.61
CA GLU A 65 -10.35 -7.97 9.20
C GLU A 65 -10.28 -8.48 7.76
N LEU A 66 -9.39 -7.89 6.98
CA LEU A 66 -9.13 -8.28 5.60
C LEU A 66 -7.76 -8.93 5.52
N GLU A 67 -7.69 -10.15 5.02
CA GLU A 67 -6.45 -10.89 4.89
C GLU A 67 -6.23 -11.32 3.45
N PHE A 68 -5.03 -11.08 2.93
CA PHE A 68 -4.62 -11.52 1.61
C PHE A 68 -3.10 -11.64 1.53
N GLU A 69 -2.61 -12.34 0.51
CA GLU A 69 -1.20 -12.48 0.24
C GLU A 69 -0.79 -11.62 -0.96
N MET A 70 0.42 -11.08 -0.90
CA MET A 70 1.02 -10.36 -2.01
C MET A 70 2.29 -11.07 -2.43
N ARG A 71 2.39 -11.35 -3.73
CA ARG A 71 3.62 -11.84 -4.35
C ARG A 71 4.29 -10.71 -5.09
N THR A 72 5.53 -10.40 -4.76
CA THR A 72 6.33 -9.39 -5.47
C THR A 72 6.68 -9.93 -6.86
N THR A 73 6.30 -9.19 -7.90
CA THR A 73 6.48 -9.58 -9.29
C THR A 73 7.53 -8.76 -10.03
N ARG A 74 7.77 -7.52 -9.58
CA ARG A 74 8.73 -6.63 -10.21
C ARG A 74 9.30 -5.65 -9.20
N VAL A 75 10.60 -5.44 -9.27
CA VAL A 75 11.33 -4.47 -8.46
C VAL A 75 12.29 -3.70 -9.36
N ASP A 76 12.16 -2.38 -9.38
CA ASP A 76 13.12 -1.46 -9.98
C ASP A 76 13.44 -0.40 -8.90
N ARG A 77 14.43 -0.70 -8.09
CA ARG A 77 14.86 0.12 -6.95
C ARG A 77 15.49 1.43 -7.43
N PRO A 78 15.13 2.58 -6.90
CA PRO A 78 14.11 2.85 -5.88
C PRO A 78 12.81 3.42 -6.47
N ARG A 79 12.42 3.03 -7.67
CA ARG A 79 11.35 3.66 -8.47
C ARG A 79 10.06 2.90 -8.52
N LEU A 80 10.12 1.56 -8.52
CA LEU A 80 8.97 0.73 -8.84
C LEU A 80 8.96 -0.56 -8.03
N LEU A 81 7.79 -0.88 -7.46
CA LEU A 81 7.53 -2.13 -6.76
C LEU A 81 6.14 -2.60 -7.16
N GLU A 82 6.05 -3.77 -7.80
CA GLU A 82 4.78 -4.37 -8.21
C GLU A 82 4.56 -5.70 -7.53
N GLY A 83 3.31 -5.99 -7.26
CA GLY A 83 2.90 -7.25 -6.69
C GLY A 83 1.53 -7.70 -7.17
N ARG A 84 1.25 -8.99 -6.95
CA ARG A 84 -0.03 -9.62 -7.23
C ARG A 84 -0.67 -10.06 -5.92
N ALA A 85 -1.94 -9.70 -5.74
CA ALA A 85 -2.72 -10.08 -4.58
C ALA A 85 -3.49 -11.38 -4.85
N GLU A 86 -3.55 -12.25 -3.84
CA GLU A 86 -4.34 -13.46 -3.83
C GLU A 86 -4.97 -13.66 -2.44
N GLY A 87 -6.14 -14.28 -2.39
CA GLY A 87 -6.87 -14.53 -1.15
C GLY A 87 -8.23 -13.84 -1.15
N GLU A 88 -8.55 -13.09 -0.12
CA GLU A 88 -9.82 -12.34 -0.03
C GLU A 88 -9.91 -11.20 -1.05
N LEU A 89 -8.76 -10.73 -1.52
CA LEU A 89 -8.63 -9.84 -2.68
C LEU A 89 -7.75 -10.50 -3.72
N THR A 90 -8.06 -10.28 -4.98
CA THR A 90 -7.22 -10.69 -6.12
C THR A 90 -6.98 -9.49 -7.02
N GLY A 91 -5.77 -9.37 -7.56
CA GLY A 91 -5.45 -8.27 -8.45
C GLY A 91 -4.00 -7.85 -8.38
N THR A 92 -3.74 -6.57 -8.60
CA THR A 92 -2.38 -6.03 -8.68
C THR A 92 -2.23 -4.76 -7.86
N GLY A 93 -1.04 -4.58 -7.29
CA GLY A 93 -0.62 -3.36 -6.62
C GLY A 93 0.69 -2.86 -7.20
N ARG A 94 0.80 -1.55 -7.38
CA ARG A 94 2.01 -0.94 -7.92
C ARG A 94 2.35 0.33 -7.17
N TRP A 95 3.56 0.37 -6.65
CA TRP A 95 4.16 1.56 -6.04
C TRP A 95 5.11 2.19 -7.04
N ARG A 96 4.95 3.49 -7.29
CA ARG A 96 5.89 4.30 -8.05
C ARG A 96 6.37 5.45 -7.19
N LEU A 97 7.67 5.67 -7.17
CA LEU A 97 8.31 6.74 -6.43
C LEU A 97 9.06 7.65 -7.40
N LEU A 98 8.61 8.89 -7.48
CA LEU A 98 9.19 9.92 -8.34
C LEU A 98 9.81 11.00 -7.45
N GLU A 99 11.06 11.31 -7.68
CA GLU A 99 11.76 12.35 -6.92
C GLU A 99 11.97 13.58 -7.76
N GLN A 100 11.68 14.73 -7.18
CA GLN A 100 11.98 16.03 -7.75
C GLN A 100 12.84 16.81 -6.77
N GLU A 101 14.00 17.24 -7.22
CA GLU A 101 14.86 18.13 -6.46
C GLU A 101 14.58 19.55 -6.90
N GLU A 102 14.07 20.38 -6.00
CA GLU A 102 13.93 21.81 -6.17
C GLU A 102 14.73 22.52 -5.09
N SER A 103 15.72 23.31 -5.51
CA SER A 103 16.62 24.01 -4.58
C SER A 103 17.38 23.02 -3.68
N ASP A 104 17.21 23.13 -2.36
CA ASP A 104 17.88 22.31 -1.36
C ASP A 104 16.98 21.22 -0.77
N THR A 105 15.76 21.04 -1.31
CA THR A 105 14.76 20.16 -0.74
C THR A 105 14.35 19.08 -1.75
N ALA A 106 14.50 17.82 -1.36
CA ALA A 106 13.98 16.69 -2.14
C ALA A 106 12.51 16.48 -1.82
N VAL A 107 11.70 16.29 -2.85
CA VAL A 107 10.28 15.92 -2.72
C VAL A 107 10.05 14.61 -3.46
N THR A 108 9.46 13.65 -2.80
CA THR A 108 9.10 12.36 -3.39
C THR A 108 7.59 12.27 -3.53
N ALA A 109 7.14 12.00 -4.75
CA ALA A 109 5.77 11.62 -5.03
C ALA A 109 5.67 10.10 -4.98
N VAL A 110 4.83 9.59 -4.09
CA VAL A 110 4.51 8.17 -3.99
C VAL A 110 3.14 7.97 -4.63
N ILE A 111 3.12 7.17 -5.69
CA ILE A 111 1.88 6.85 -6.40
C ILE A 111 1.60 5.37 -6.21
N TYR A 112 0.44 5.05 -5.64
CA TYR A 112 0.01 3.67 -5.44
C TYR A 112 -1.23 3.37 -6.27
N GLU A 113 -1.10 2.42 -7.17
CA GLU A 113 -2.19 1.89 -7.98
C GLU A 113 -2.64 0.56 -7.39
N TRP A 114 -3.91 0.46 -7.02
CA TRP A 114 -4.47 -0.72 -6.41
C TRP A 114 -5.70 -1.16 -7.20
N ASN A 115 -5.55 -2.23 -7.99
CA ASN A 115 -6.60 -2.76 -8.87
C ASN A 115 -6.94 -4.16 -8.42
N VAL A 116 -8.05 -4.32 -7.72
CA VAL A 116 -8.40 -5.58 -7.06
C VAL A 116 -9.87 -5.92 -7.23
N ALA A 117 -10.17 -7.20 -7.08
CA ALA A 117 -11.53 -7.71 -6.98
C ALA A 117 -11.66 -8.49 -5.68
N THR A 118 -12.81 -8.34 -5.02
CA THR A 118 -13.09 -9.10 -3.81
C THR A 118 -13.59 -10.50 -4.13
N THR A 119 -13.10 -11.49 -3.37
CA THR A 119 -13.57 -12.89 -3.46
C THR A 119 -14.61 -13.21 -2.40
N ARG A 120 -14.84 -12.32 -1.43
CA ARG A 120 -15.86 -12.52 -0.40
C ARG A 120 -17.27 -12.38 -0.98
N ARG A 121 -18.09 -13.39 -0.80
CA ARG A 121 -19.47 -13.43 -1.35
C ARG A 121 -20.34 -12.27 -0.86
N TRP A 122 -20.29 -11.96 0.43
CA TRP A 122 -21.10 -10.88 1.00
C TRP A 122 -20.67 -9.50 0.49
N MET A 123 -19.37 -9.28 0.28
CA MET A 123 -18.86 -8.03 -0.30
C MET A 123 -19.31 -7.89 -1.75
N ASN A 124 -19.31 -8.99 -2.52
CA ASN A 124 -19.79 -8.99 -3.90
C ASN A 124 -21.29 -8.70 -3.98
N LEU A 125 -22.06 -9.33 -3.09
CA LEU A 125 -23.53 -9.18 -3.05
C LEU A 125 -23.94 -7.76 -2.69
N LEU A 126 -23.25 -7.14 -1.74
CA LEU A 126 -23.56 -5.79 -1.26
C LEU A 126 -22.82 -4.68 -2.03
N SER A 127 -21.99 -5.04 -3.00
CA SER A 127 -21.10 -4.12 -3.70
C SER A 127 -21.76 -2.82 -4.20
N PRO A 128 -22.95 -2.84 -4.85
CA PRO A 128 -23.56 -1.61 -5.34
C PRO A 128 -23.89 -0.61 -4.23
N LEU A 129 -24.26 -1.10 -3.04
CA LEU A 129 -24.62 -0.26 -1.89
C LEU A 129 -23.42 0.07 -1.00
N ALA A 130 -22.46 -0.83 -0.93
CA ALA A 130 -21.31 -0.73 -0.03
C ALA A 130 -20.09 -0.05 -0.67
N ARG A 131 -20.09 0.14 -2.00
CA ARG A 131 -18.95 0.74 -2.71
C ARG A 131 -18.47 2.07 -2.10
N PRO A 132 -19.33 3.04 -1.81
CA PRO A 132 -18.87 4.29 -1.19
C PRO A 132 -18.21 4.09 0.17
N VAL A 133 -18.68 3.09 0.94
CA VAL A 133 -18.11 2.76 2.25
C VAL A 133 -16.72 2.16 2.09
N PHE A 134 -16.53 1.27 1.11
CA PHE A 134 -15.22 0.66 0.84
C PHE A 134 -14.23 1.70 0.30
N GLU A 135 -14.67 2.59 -0.57
CA GLU A 135 -13.85 3.70 -1.07
C GLU A 135 -13.41 4.62 0.07
N TRP A 136 -14.36 5.03 0.90
CA TRP A 136 -14.06 5.84 2.09
C TRP A 136 -13.07 5.14 3.02
N ASN A 137 -13.26 3.82 3.23
CA ASN A 137 -12.37 3.03 4.09
C ASN A 137 -10.97 2.93 3.51
N HIS A 138 -10.85 2.74 2.20
CA HIS A 138 -9.56 2.72 1.51
C HIS A 138 -8.85 4.07 1.67
N ASP A 139 -9.56 5.17 1.47
CA ASP A 139 -9.00 6.51 1.63
C ASP A 139 -8.50 6.75 3.06
N TRP A 140 -9.26 6.28 4.05
CA TRP A 140 -8.85 6.36 5.46
C TRP A 140 -7.56 5.59 5.71
N VAL A 141 -7.47 4.36 5.20
CA VAL A 141 -6.28 3.51 5.34
C VAL A 141 -5.07 4.17 4.69
N MET A 142 -5.23 4.66 3.47
CA MET A 142 -4.13 5.27 2.72
C MET A 142 -3.67 6.60 3.32
N ARG A 143 -4.58 7.40 3.84
CA ARG A 143 -4.21 8.64 4.54
C ARG A 143 -3.39 8.34 5.78
N ASN A 144 -3.79 7.35 6.56
CA ASN A 144 -3.02 6.91 7.72
C ASN A 144 -1.63 6.40 7.34
N GLY A 145 -1.50 5.78 6.17
CA GLY A 145 -0.20 5.37 5.63
C GLY A 145 0.71 6.55 5.36
N GLY A 146 0.21 7.56 4.67
CA GLY A 146 0.97 8.77 4.39
C GLY A 146 1.40 9.51 5.65
N GLU A 147 0.49 9.67 6.60
CA GLU A 147 0.76 10.31 7.89
C GLU A 147 1.76 9.50 8.72
N GLY A 148 1.60 8.18 8.75
CA GLY A 148 2.51 7.28 9.46
C GLY A 148 3.92 7.31 8.90
N LEU A 149 4.03 7.30 7.58
CA LEU A 149 5.31 7.39 6.88
C LEU A 149 6.00 8.73 7.17
N SER A 150 5.26 9.82 7.12
CA SER A 150 5.73 11.16 7.48
C SER A 150 6.33 11.18 8.88
N ARG A 151 5.64 10.62 9.85
CA ARG A 151 6.13 10.54 11.23
C ARG A 151 7.37 9.66 11.36
N LEU A 152 7.36 8.49 10.71
CA LEU A 152 8.50 7.57 10.74
C LEU A 152 9.77 8.21 10.22
N LEU A 153 9.68 8.92 9.09
CA LEU A 153 10.84 9.50 8.42
C LEU A 153 11.20 10.90 8.94
N GLY A 154 10.34 11.50 9.75
CA GLY A 154 10.53 12.89 10.19
C GLY A 154 10.44 13.87 9.02
N CYS A 155 9.72 13.53 7.98
CA CYS A 155 9.53 14.33 6.78
C CYS A 155 8.13 14.92 6.74
N ARG A 156 8.00 16.09 6.13
CA ARG A 156 6.71 16.76 6.02
C ARG A 156 5.85 16.12 4.93
N LEU A 157 4.62 15.78 5.26
CA LEU A 157 3.64 15.34 4.29
C LEU A 157 2.96 16.56 3.67
N LEU A 158 3.19 16.77 2.37
CA LEU A 158 2.68 17.95 1.65
C LEU A 158 1.28 17.73 1.12
N ALA A 159 0.95 16.49 0.73
CA ALA A 159 -0.37 16.10 0.25
C ALA A 159 -0.56 14.59 0.42
N ALA A 160 -1.81 14.18 0.61
CA ALA A 160 -2.24 12.78 0.68
C ALA A 160 -3.65 12.67 0.08
N ASP A 161 -3.73 12.22 -1.21
CA ASP A 161 -4.98 12.08 -1.96
C ASP A 161 -5.21 10.64 -2.41
#